data_14852dffe07e68c007a0147c058cda09
#
_entry.id   14852dffe07e68c007a0147c058cda09
#
_cell.length_a   1.000
_cell.length_b   1.000
_cell.length_c   1.000
_cell.angle_alpha   90.00
_cell.angle_beta   90.00
_cell.angle_gamma   90.00
#
_symmetry.space_group_name_H-M   'P 1'
#
loop_
_entity.id
_entity.type
_entity.pdbx_description
1 polymer ?
#
loop_
_entity_poly.entity_id
_entity_poly.type
_entity_poly.pdbx_seq_one_letter_code
_entity_poly.pdbx_strand_id
1 'polypeptide(L)'
;MLLWLGLTGGCALFPAPAPLHDEQAVGAPLPYEPPLAGMQVAPALPAVAPEVVKNGPRRKKRIALTFDACSTQEPSMFDENVIRTLINMKVPATLFLGGKWMEEHPDETQELANYPQFELGNHTYLHPHLPRESDARVHEEFARTQDMLFTLTGRRATLYRAPYGEIDARVVSLGAQAGMIAIQYDLASGDPDPRISAKRLIEYVSDQAKNGSIVVMHMNGRGWKTADALPRIVLRLRKKGYKLVTVSELLGRPQAPPVSAGPALKD
;
A
#
# COMPACT_ATOMS: atom_id res chain seq x y z
N MET A 1 21.82 -22.01 -57.49
CA MET A 1 22.57 -21.44 -56.36
C MET A 1 21.67 -20.36 -55.73
N LEU A 2 20.79 -20.75 -54.82
CA LEU A 2 19.85 -19.86 -54.12
C LEU A 2 20.42 -19.57 -52.74
N LEU A 3 20.68 -18.28 -52.46
CA LEU A 3 21.07 -17.78 -51.14
C LEU A 3 19.80 -17.58 -50.30
N TRP A 4 19.76 -18.26 -49.19
CA TRP A 4 18.77 -18.06 -48.11
C TRP A 4 19.31 -16.96 -47.18
N LEU A 5 18.64 -15.80 -47.10
CA LEU A 5 18.87 -14.78 -46.10
C LEU A 5 17.96 -15.04 -44.90
N GLY A 6 18.57 -15.58 -43.84
CA GLY A 6 17.89 -15.74 -42.56
C GLY A 6 17.74 -14.39 -41.84
N LEU A 7 16.48 -13.97 -41.63
CA LEU A 7 16.12 -12.87 -40.73
C LEU A 7 16.10 -13.40 -39.29
N THR A 8 17.15 -13.13 -38.53
CA THR A 8 17.15 -13.36 -37.07
C THR A 8 16.43 -12.19 -36.43
N GLY A 9 15.17 -12.41 -36.06
CA GLY A 9 14.40 -11.49 -35.21
C GLY A 9 14.98 -11.46 -33.81
N GLY A 10 15.77 -10.43 -33.51
CA GLY A 10 16.24 -10.16 -32.15
C GLY A 10 15.08 -9.77 -31.25
N CYS A 11 14.69 -10.64 -30.35
CA CYS A 11 13.88 -10.26 -29.16
C CYS A 11 14.69 -9.27 -28.34
N ALA A 12 14.35 -7.99 -28.40
CA ALA A 12 14.90 -7.00 -27.49
C ALA A 12 14.41 -7.34 -26.07
N LEU A 13 15.26 -7.99 -25.29
CA LEU A 13 15.13 -8.14 -23.85
C LEU A 13 15.24 -6.74 -23.24
N PHE A 14 14.10 -6.15 -22.87
CA PHE A 14 14.10 -4.94 -22.08
C PHE A 14 14.73 -5.27 -20.71
N PRO A 15 15.75 -4.52 -20.26
CA PRO A 15 16.27 -4.69 -18.91
C PRO A 15 15.16 -4.47 -17.90
N ALA A 16 15.12 -5.32 -16.87
CA ALA A 16 14.28 -5.09 -15.71
C ALA A 16 14.58 -3.67 -15.16
N PRO A 17 13.57 -2.92 -14.71
CA PRO A 17 13.84 -1.64 -14.07
C PRO A 17 14.80 -1.86 -12.92
N ALA A 18 15.88 -1.07 -12.90
CA ALA A 18 16.82 -1.07 -11.79
C ALA A 18 16.06 -0.84 -10.48
N PRO A 19 16.45 -1.47 -9.37
CA PRO A 19 15.86 -1.18 -8.08
C PRO A 19 16.00 0.33 -7.86
N LEU A 20 14.87 0.98 -7.56
CA LEU A 20 14.84 2.40 -7.21
C LEU A 20 15.51 2.52 -5.83
N HIS A 21 16.83 2.65 -5.82
CA HIS A 21 17.57 3.10 -4.67
C HIS A 21 17.37 4.61 -4.57
N ASP A 22 16.42 5.00 -3.74
CA ASP A 22 16.34 6.39 -3.27
C ASP A 22 17.45 6.57 -2.24
N GLU A 23 18.69 6.78 -2.70
CA GLU A 23 19.84 7.20 -1.88
C GLU A 23 19.73 8.69 -1.55
N GLN A 24 18.54 9.19 -1.22
CA GLN A 24 18.44 10.52 -0.62
C GLN A 24 18.54 10.37 0.89
N ALA A 25 19.67 10.85 1.39
CA ALA A 25 20.02 11.15 2.75
C ALA A 25 19.12 10.47 3.81
N VAL A 26 19.61 9.37 4.36
CA VAL A 26 19.09 8.83 5.61
C VAL A 26 19.30 9.94 6.66
N GLY A 27 18.29 10.83 6.77
CA GLY A 27 18.19 11.69 7.93
C GLY A 27 18.17 10.82 9.17
N ALA A 28 18.85 11.25 10.24
CA ALA A 28 18.80 10.55 11.50
C ALA A 28 17.32 10.22 11.81
N PRO A 29 17.02 9.02 12.34
CA PRO A 29 15.64 8.66 12.67
C PRO A 29 15.06 9.78 13.53
N LEU A 30 13.87 10.27 13.13
CA LEU A 30 13.18 11.30 13.88
C LEU A 30 13.05 10.82 15.33
N PRO A 31 13.31 11.65 16.33
CA PRO A 31 13.19 11.27 17.72
C PRO A 31 11.75 10.80 17.99
N TYR A 32 11.61 9.77 18.83
CA TYR A 32 10.33 9.32 19.31
C TYR A 32 9.54 10.49 19.91
N GLU A 33 8.44 10.83 19.31
CA GLU A 33 7.48 11.74 19.91
C GLU A 33 6.48 10.91 20.74
N PRO A 34 6.18 11.35 21.99
CA PRO A 34 5.20 10.64 22.82
C PRO A 34 3.84 10.59 22.10
N PRO A 35 2.97 9.61 22.44
CA PRO A 35 1.63 9.54 21.88
C PRO A 35 0.90 10.87 22.04
N LEU A 36 0.16 11.28 21.00
CA LEU A 36 -0.67 12.48 21.07
C LEU A 36 -1.65 12.39 22.25
N ALA A 37 -1.87 13.51 22.92
CA ALA A 37 -2.88 13.58 23.97
C ALA A 37 -4.25 13.15 23.39
N GLY A 38 -4.88 12.16 24.04
CA GLY A 38 -6.17 11.61 23.61
C GLY A 38 -6.09 10.41 22.64
N MET A 39 -4.90 9.96 22.28
CA MET A 39 -4.77 8.74 21.47
C MET A 39 -5.23 7.52 22.26
N GLN A 40 -6.11 6.72 21.65
CA GLN A 40 -6.63 5.48 22.23
C GLN A 40 -5.72 4.30 21.89
N VAL A 41 -5.45 3.45 22.89
CA VAL A 41 -4.73 2.20 22.64
C VAL A 41 -5.67 1.22 21.93
N ALA A 42 -5.25 0.78 20.74
CA ALA A 42 -6.00 -0.19 19.97
C ALA A 42 -6.02 -1.55 20.71
N PRO A 43 -7.18 -2.22 20.80
CA PRO A 43 -7.22 -3.57 21.33
C PRO A 43 -6.27 -4.50 20.57
N ALA A 44 -5.51 -5.34 21.27
CA ALA A 44 -4.58 -6.27 20.64
C ALA A 44 -5.31 -7.22 19.67
N LEU A 45 -4.69 -7.48 18.52
CA LEU A 45 -5.12 -8.55 17.62
C LEU A 45 -4.49 -9.88 18.07
N PRO A 46 -5.17 -11.03 17.90
CA PRO A 46 -4.53 -12.32 18.09
C PRO A 46 -3.38 -12.50 17.11
N ALA A 47 -2.27 -13.05 17.58
CA ALA A 47 -1.13 -13.37 16.72
C ALA A 47 -1.56 -14.32 15.58
N VAL A 48 -0.92 -14.17 14.42
CA VAL A 48 -1.15 -14.99 13.23
C VAL A 48 0.13 -15.73 12.84
N ALA A 49 0.03 -16.69 11.93
CA ALA A 49 1.21 -17.33 11.38
C ALA A 49 2.04 -16.31 10.55
N PRO A 50 3.38 -16.30 10.69
CA PRO A 50 4.25 -15.46 9.87
C PRO A 50 4.08 -15.78 8.38
N GLU A 51 3.71 -14.79 7.58
CA GLU A 51 3.46 -14.96 6.15
C GLU A 51 3.81 -13.67 5.39
N VAL A 52 4.40 -13.84 4.19
CA VAL A 52 4.63 -12.75 3.23
C VAL A 52 3.82 -13.05 1.96
N VAL A 53 2.88 -12.19 1.65
CA VAL A 53 2.04 -12.30 0.46
C VAL A 53 2.52 -11.31 -0.60
N LYS A 54 2.94 -11.81 -1.77
CA LYS A 54 3.32 -10.98 -2.93
C LYS A 54 2.24 -10.91 -3.99
N ASN A 55 1.37 -11.88 -4.05
CA ASN A 55 0.23 -11.97 -4.97
C ASN A 55 -0.84 -12.92 -4.44
N GLY A 56 -2.04 -12.80 -4.95
CA GLY A 56 -3.12 -13.75 -4.70
C GLY A 56 -3.15 -14.94 -5.69
N PRO A 57 -4.17 -15.79 -5.58
CA PRO A 57 -4.34 -16.97 -6.44
C PRO A 57 -4.41 -16.62 -7.92
N ARG A 58 -3.59 -17.28 -8.76
CA ARG A 58 -3.48 -17.04 -10.21
C ARG A 58 -4.65 -17.61 -11.03
N ARG A 59 -5.51 -18.42 -10.44
CA ARG A 59 -6.65 -19.06 -11.14
C ARG A 59 -7.85 -18.15 -11.39
N LYS A 60 -7.93 -17.00 -10.72
CA LYS A 60 -9.05 -16.06 -10.85
C LYS A 60 -8.58 -14.72 -11.45
N LYS A 61 -9.37 -14.15 -12.36
CA LYS A 61 -9.12 -12.82 -12.92
C LYS A 61 -9.47 -11.72 -11.90
N ARG A 62 -8.67 -11.63 -10.85
CA ARG A 62 -8.78 -10.59 -9.82
C ARG A 62 -7.45 -9.89 -9.67
N ILE A 63 -7.49 -8.60 -9.36
CA ILE A 63 -6.33 -7.73 -9.11
C ILE A 63 -6.65 -6.86 -7.92
N ALA A 64 -5.70 -6.68 -7.01
CA ALA A 64 -5.76 -5.67 -5.97
C ALA A 64 -4.92 -4.45 -6.38
N LEU A 65 -5.56 -3.29 -6.48
CA LEU A 65 -4.87 -2.01 -6.54
C LEU A 65 -4.65 -1.54 -5.11
N THR A 66 -3.41 -1.24 -4.77
CA THR A 66 -3.02 -0.84 -3.42
C THR A 66 -2.28 0.49 -3.46
N PHE A 67 -2.49 1.31 -2.44
CA PHE A 67 -1.93 2.65 -2.37
C PHE A 67 -1.27 2.87 -1.02
N ASP A 68 -0.02 3.32 -1.06
CA ASP A 68 0.75 3.65 0.13
C ASP A 68 0.68 5.16 0.39
N ALA A 69 0.52 5.54 1.66
CA ALA A 69 0.57 6.93 2.10
C ALA A 69 1.42 7.04 3.36
N CYS A 70 2.49 7.79 3.28
CA CYS A 70 3.43 8.05 4.36
C CYS A 70 3.90 9.50 4.34
N SER A 71 4.35 10.02 5.49
CA SER A 71 4.96 11.36 5.64
C SER A 71 6.47 11.23 5.52
N THR A 72 6.99 11.16 4.29
CA THR A 72 8.43 11.18 4.01
C THR A 72 8.90 12.51 3.45
N GLN A 73 7.98 13.44 3.22
CA GLN A 73 8.22 14.81 2.78
C GLN A 73 7.28 15.74 3.55
N GLU A 74 7.72 16.93 3.89
CA GLU A 74 6.91 17.93 4.55
C GLU A 74 6.58 19.11 3.61
N PRO A 75 5.31 19.50 3.53
CA PRO A 75 4.15 18.80 4.08
C PRO A 75 3.86 17.51 3.29
N SER A 76 3.35 16.47 3.96
CA SER A 76 2.81 15.32 3.26
C SER A 76 1.53 15.73 2.53
N MET A 77 1.16 14.98 1.49
CA MET A 77 0.00 15.29 0.66
C MET A 77 -1.08 14.22 0.79
N PHE A 78 -2.33 14.64 0.64
CA PHE A 78 -3.45 13.77 0.33
C PHE A 78 -3.82 13.94 -1.15
N ASP A 79 -3.70 12.89 -1.94
CA ASP A 79 -4.05 12.95 -3.37
C ASP A 79 -5.55 12.74 -3.57
N GLU A 80 -6.30 13.82 -3.40
CA GLU A 80 -7.75 13.84 -3.56
C GLU A 80 -8.21 13.28 -4.92
N ASN A 81 -7.46 13.49 -5.99
CA ASN A 81 -7.85 13.05 -7.33
C ASN A 81 -7.72 11.52 -7.48
N VAL A 82 -6.75 10.90 -6.82
CA VAL A 82 -6.65 9.44 -6.72
C VAL A 82 -7.87 8.88 -5.99
N ILE A 83 -8.17 9.41 -4.80
CA ILE A 83 -9.29 8.95 -3.97
C ILE A 83 -10.63 9.20 -4.68
N ARG A 84 -10.85 10.37 -5.25
CA ARG A 84 -12.05 10.70 -6.00
C ARG A 84 -12.26 9.73 -7.19
N THR A 85 -11.18 9.35 -7.88
CA THR A 85 -11.25 8.35 -8.95
C THR A 85 -11.70 7.00 -8.42
N LEU A 86 -11.12 6.54 -7.31
CA LEU A 86 -11.50 5.26 -6.69
C LEU A 86 -12.98 5.25 -6.27
N ILE A 87 -13.47 6.34 -5.68
CA ILE A 87 -14.86 6.50 -5.25
C ILE A 87 -15.80 6.51 -6.45
N ASN A 88 -15.58 7.43 -7.40
CA ASN A 88 -16.47 7.64 -8.55
C ASN A 88 -16.55 6.41 -9.45
N MET A 89 -15.45 5.70 -9.62
CA MET A 89 -15.40 4.47 -10.41
C MET A 89 -15.74 3.22 -9.60
N LYS A 90 -16.10 3.36 -8.31
CA LYS A 90 -16.40 2.24 -7.39
C LYS A 90 -15.33 1.16 -7.43
N VAL A 91 -14.08 1.57 -7.21
CA VAL A 91 -12.90 0.67 -7.21
C VAL A 91 -12.60 0.24 -5.78
N PRO A 92 -12.73 -1.05 -5.45
CA PRO A 92 -12.19 -1.55 -4.19
C PRO A 92 -10.66 -1.41 -4.19
N ALA A 93 -10.11 -0.94 -3.08
CA ALA A 93 -8.67 -0.75 -2.92
C ALA A 93 -8.23 -1.03 -1.48
N THR A 94 -6.95 -1.41 -1.31
CA THR A 94 -6.32 -1.49 0.01
C THR A 94 -5.36 -0.32 0.15
N LEU A 95 -5.54 0.47 1.20
CA LEU A 95 -4.80 1.69 1.49
C LEU A 95 -3.89 1.41 2.69
N PHE A 96 -2.57 1.41 2.48
CA PHE A 96 -1.60 1.25 3.56
C PHE A 96 -1.21 2.63 4.07
N LEU A 97 -1.67 2.95 5.28
CA LEU A 97 -1.58 4.28 5.88
C LEU A 97 -0.47 4.32 6.93
N GLY A 98 0.41 5.31 6.81
CA GLY A 98 1.42 5.63 7.81
C GLY A 98 0.83 6.38 9.00
N GLY A 99 1.32 6.09 10.20
CA GLY A 99 0.78 6.73 11.41
C GLY A 99 0.93 8.24 11.40
N LYS A 100 2.13 8.74 11.06
CA LYS A 100 2.39 10.19 10.95
C LYS A 100 1.55 10.85 9.86
N TRP A 101 1.34 10.16 8.73
CA TRP A 101 0.47 10.66 7.67
C TRP A 101 -1.00 10.78 8.14
N MET A 102 -1.51 9.80 8.90
CA MET A 102 -2.85 9.86 9.48
C MET A 102 -2.99 10.99 10.51
N GLU A 103 -1.92 11.26 11.27
CA GLU A 103 -1.87 12.40 12.20
C GLU A 103 -1.98 13.74 11.47
N GLU A 104 -1.37 13.86 10.29
CA GLU A 104 -1.41 15.07 9.46
C GLU A 104 -2.71 15.20 8.64
N HIS A 105 -3.42 14.08 8.42
CA HIS A 105 -4.65 13.99 7.64
C HIS A 105 -5.77 13.26 8.40
N PRO A 106 -6.17 13.74 9.60
CA PRO A 106 -7.14 13.02 10.44
C PRO A 106 -8.53 12.96 9.82
N ASP A 107 -9.01 14.04 9.23
CA ASP A 107 -10.35 14.13 8.63
C ASP A 107 -10.44 13.23 7.38
N GLU A 108 -9.42 13.27 6.53
CA GLU A 108 -9.33 12.42 5.36
C GLU A 108 -9.25 10.94 5.75
N THR A 109 -8.51 10.61 6.81
CA THR A 109 -8.43 9.24 7.32
C THR A 109 -9.81 8.74 7.79
N GLN A 110 -10.56 9.58 8.51
CA GLN A 110 -11.93 9.25 8.92
C GLN A 110 -12.84 9.09 7.72
N GLU A 111 -12.74 9.97 6.73
CA GLU A 111 -13.52 9.89 5.49
C GLU A 111 -13.24 8.58 4.75
N LEU A 112 -11.97 8.21 4.56
CA LEU A 112 -11.58 6.96 3.91
C LEU A 112 -12.18 5.73 4.60
N ALA A 113 -12.27 5.74 5.92
CA ALA A 113 -12.86 4.66 6.70
C ALA A 113 -14.38 4.51 6.48
N ASN A 114 -15.08 5.53 6.04
CA ASN A 114 -16.51 5.48 5.78
C ASN A 114 -16.87 4.80 4.44
N TYR A 115 -15.89 4.59 3.56
CA TYR A 115 -16.11 3.89 2.29
C TYR A 115 -15.91 2.38 2.45
N PRO A 116 -16.95 1.55 2.29
CA PRO A 116 -16.87 0.10 2.49
C PRO A 116 -15.97 -0.61 1.47
N GLN A 117 -15.67 0.06 0.35
CA GLN A 117 -14.76 -0.46 -0.67
C GLN A 117 -13.28 -0.31 -0.31
N PHE A 118 -12.94 0.45 0.73
CA PHE A 118 -11.56 0.62 1.17
C PHE A 118 -11.23 -0.29 2.34
N GLU A 119 -10.16 -1.03 2.19
CA GLU A 119 -9.48 -1.77 3.23
C GLU A 119 -8.29 -0.94 3.71
N LEU A 120 -8.19 -0.71 5.02
CA LEU A 120 -7.11 0.07 5.60
C LEU A 120 -6.05 -0.88 6.18
N GLY A 121 -4.80 -0.67 5.80
CA GLY A 121 -3.63 -1.41 6.23
C GLY A 121 -2.63 -0.51 6.97
N ASN A 122 -1.72 -1.12 7.74
CA ASN A 122 -0.67 -0.46 8.48
C ASN A 122 0.57 -0.28 7.60
N HIS A 123 1.15 0.95 7.58
CA HIS A 123 2.38 1.25 6.82
C HIS A 123 3.49 1.83 7.70
N THR A 124 3.54 1.39 8.98
CA THR A 124 4.41 1.93 10.04
C THR A 124 4.09 3.39 10.40
N TYR A 125 4.70 3.89 11.47
CA TYR A 125 4.40 5.25 11.93
C TYR A 125 5.27 6.30 11.23
N LEU A 126 6.61 6.14 11.25
CA LEU A 126 7.57 7.09 10.68
C LEU A 126 8.27 6.57 9.40
N HIS A 127 7.80 5.47 8.83
CA HIS A 127 8.34 4.92 7.58
C HIS A 127 9.84 4.56 7.62
N PRO A 128 10.35 3.86 8.68
CA PRO A 128 11.76 3.50 8.80
C PRO A 128 12.13 2.27 7.95
N HIS A 129 13.43 2.03 7.79
CA HIS A 129 13.97 0.79 7.25
C HIS A 129 13.87 -0.34 8.28
N LEU A 130 12.73 -1.02 8.38
CA LEU A 130 12.44 -1.99 9.45
C LEU A 130 13.52 -3.06 9.70
N PRO A 131 14.21 -3.62 8.67
CA PRO A 131 15.30 -4.56 8.91
C PRO A 131 16.50 -3.99 9.67
N ARG A 132 16.64 -2.65 9.71
CA ARG A 132 17.72 -1.95 10.39
C ARG A 132 17.36 -1.52 11.81
N GLU A 133 16.07 -1.61 12.16
CA GLU A 133 15.55 -1.19 13.46
C GLU A 133 15.60 -2.32 14.49
N SER A 134 15.63 -1.96 15.79
CA SER A 134 15.48 -2.93 16.88
C SER A 134 14.06 -3.52 16.92
N ASP A 135 13.90 -4.69 17.57
CA ASP A 135 12.58 -5.31 17.75
C ASP A 135 11.59 -4.36 18.46
N ALA A 136 12.09 -3.68 19.50
CA ALA A 136 11.29 -2.71 20.24
C ALA A 136 10.79 -1.58 19.34
N ARG A 137 11.67 -1.07 18.45
CA ARG A 137 11.30 -0.02 17.50
C ARG A 137 10.30 -0.51 16.46
N VAL A 138 10.48 -1.71 15.92
CA VAL A 138 9.51 -2.30 14.98
C VAL A 138 8.13 -2.48 15.63
N HIS A 139 8.10 -2.98 16.87
CA HIS A 139 6.85 -3.08 17.63
C HIS A 139 6.18 -1.72 17.84
N GLU A 140 6.95 -0.71 18.20
CA GLU A 140 6.45 0.66 18.38
C GLU A 140 5.87 1.22 17.07
N GLU A 141 6.55 1.08 15.95
CA GLU A 141 6.10 1.51 14.63
C GLU A 141 4.73 0.91 14.29
N PHE A 142 4.55 -0.39 14.53
CA PHE A 142 3.28 -1.07 14.30
C PHE A 142 2.20 -0.63 15.29
N ALA A 143 2.51 -0.59 16.59
CA ALA A 143 1.55 -0.28 17.63
C ALA A 143 1.01 1.15 17.52
N ARG A 144 1.89 2.15 17.37
CA ARG A 144 1.47 3.55 17.21
C ARG A 144 0.60 3.77 15.98
N THR A 145 0.89 3.08 14.88
CA THR A 145 0.05 3.16 13.68
C THR A 145 -1.32 2.52 13.91
N GLN A 146 -1.37 1.40 14.63
CA GLN A 146 -2.64 0.77 15.03
C GLN A 146 -3.45 1.68 15.94
N ASP A 147 -2.81 2.30 16.93
CA ASP A 147 -3.46 3.22 17.87
C ASP A 147 -4.02 4.45 17.16
N MET A 148 -3.26 5.03 16.21
CA MET A 148 -3.71 6.15 15.39
C MET A 148 -4.91 5.75 14.52
N LEU A 149 -4.82 4.63 13.81
CA LEU A 149 -5.92 4.13 12.98
C LEU A 149 -7.17 3.87 13.83
N PHE A 150 -7.00 3.24 15.00
CA PHE A 150 -8.10 2.95 15.90
C PHE A 150 -8.73 4.23 16.47
N THR A 151 -7.91 5.18 16.91
CA THR A 151 -8.36 6.49 17.43
C THR A 151 -9.24 7.22 16.43
N LEU A 152 -8.81 7.28 15.16
CA LEU A 152 -9.50 8.05 14.14
C LEU A 152 -10.72 7.31 13.56
N THR A 153 -10.70 5.98 13.53
CA THR A 153 -11.69 5.21 12.73
C THR A 153 -12.41 4.10 13.47
N GLY A 154 -11.98 3.75 14.68
CA GLY A 154 -12.45 2.55 15.38
C GLY A 154 -12.02 1.24 14.71
N ARG A 155 -11.14 1.27 13.71
CA ARG A 155 -10.68 0.10 12.95
C ARG A 155 -9.27 -0.31 13.34
N ARG A 156 -8.93 -1.56 13.06
CA ARG A 156 -7.57 -2.10 13.20
C ARG A 156 -7.15 -2.74 11.89
N ALA A 157 -5.90 -2.56 11.51
CA ALA A 157 -5.33 -3.21 10.34
C ALA A 157 -4.94 -4.66 10.67
N THR A 158 -5.34 -5.61 9.83
CA THR A 158 -4.87 -7.01 9.86
C THR A 158 -3.79 -7.28 8.81
N LEU A 159 -3.50 -6.28 8.00
CA LEU A 159 -2.47 -6.29 6.97
C LEU A 159 -1.49 -5.15 7.22
N TYR A 160 -0.20 -5.40 6.96
CA TYR A 160 0.77 -4.32 6.91
C TYR A 160 1.63 -4.41 5.66
N ARG A 161 2.19 -3.28 5.26
CA ARG A 161 3.23 -3.19 4.24
C ARG A 161 4.44 -2.51 4.83
N ALA A 162 5.60 -3.16 4.70
CA ALA A 162 6.85 -2.59 5.16
C ALA A 162 7.30 -1.45 4.20
N PRO A 163 7.81 -0.33 4.74
CA PRO A 163 8.43 0.73 3.97
C PRO A 163 9.49 0.21 3.00
N TYR A 164 9.63 0.87 1.86
CA TYR A 164 10.62 0.54 0.80
C TYR A 164 10.48 -0.87 0.22
N GLY A 165 9.48 -1.66 0.65
CA GLY A 165 9.39 -3.08 0.34
C GLY A 165 10.46 -3.93 1.05
N GLU A 166 11.18 -3.36 2.02
CA GLU A 166 12.24 -4.03 2.77
C GLU A 166 11.65 -4.85 3.93
N ILE A 167 11.89 -6.16 3.89
CA ILE A 167 11.36 -7.09 4.89
C ILE A 167 12.29 -8.29 5.06
N ASP A 168 12.51 -8.72 6.28
CA ASP A 168 13.22 -9.94 6.63
C ASP A 168 12.32 -10.87 7.49
N ALA A 169 12.81 -12.08 7.77
CA ALA A 169 12.05 -13.07 8.56
C ALA A 169 11.71 -12.57 9.97
N ARG A 170 12.58 -11.75 10.57
CA ARG A 170 12.38 -11.15 11.89
C ARG A 170 11.21 -10.16 11.86
N VAL A 171 11.22 -9.22 10.92
CA VAL A 171 10.11 -8.24 10.74
C VAL A 171 8.80 -8.94 10.45
N VAL A 172 8.81 -10.02 9.65
CA VAL A 172 7.60 -10.82 9.38
C VAL A 172 7.07 -11.46 10.67
N SER A 173 7.95 -11.99 11.51
CA SER A 173 7.57 -12.57 12.81
C SER A 173 6.97 -11.53 13.75
N LEU A 174 7.57 -10.34 13.85
CA LEU A 174 7.07 -9.24 14.68
C LEU A 174 5.71 -8.75 14.21
N GLY A 175 5.50 -8.60 12.90
CA GLY A 175 4.18 -8.27 12.34
C GLY A 175 3.13 -9.34 12.64
N ALA A 176 3.50 -10.61 12.55
CA ALA A 176 2.61 -11.73 12.88
C ALA A 176 2.23 -11.77 14.37
N GLN A 177 3.16 -11.45 15.27
CA GLN A 177 2.89 -11.29 16.71
C GLN A 177 1.92 -10.13 16.97
N ALA A 178 2.01 -9.05 16.19
CA ALA A 178 1.06 -7.94 16.22
C ALA A 178 -0.28 -8.24 15.52
N GLY A 179 -0.51 -9.48 15.07
CA GLY A 179 -1.75 -9.93 14.44
C GLY A 179 -1.91 -9.49 12.98
N MET A 180 -0.82 -9.13 12.31
CA MET A 180 -0.83 -8.63 10.95
C MET A 180 -0.04 -9.50 9.97
N ILE A 181 -0.51 -9.57 8.73
CA ILE A 181 0.12 -10.27 7.62
C ILE A 181 0.91 -9.29 6.76
N ALA A 182 2.14 -9.65 6.41
CA ALA A 182 2.98 -8.86 5.53
C ALA A 182 2.48 -8.92 4.08
N ILE A 183 2.11 -7.77 3.52
CA ILE A 183 1.67 -7.63 2.13
C ILE A 183 2.72 -6.89 1.33
N GLN A 184 3.35 -7.61 0.44
CA GLN A 184 4.20 -7.08 -0.60
C GLN A 184 3.40 -6.91 -1.92
N TYR A 185 4.06 -6.86 -3.04
CA TYR A 185 3.46 -6.75 -4.35
C TYR A 185 4.26 -7.58 -5.37
N ASP A 186 3.62 -7.96 -6.46
CA ASP A 186 4.26 -8.57 -7.62
C ASP A 186 4.35 -7.59 -8.80
N LEU A 187 3.77 -6.39 -8.66
CA LEU A 187 3.81 -5.35 -9.67
C LEU A 187 4.00 -3.95 -9.01
N ALA A 188 5.23 -3.47 -9.06
CA ALA A 188 5.51 -2.07 -8.75
C ALA A 188 5.13 -1.21 -9.96
N SER A 189 4.28 -0.21 -9.77
CA SER A 189 3.83 0.68 -10.86
C SER A 189 4.94 1.56 -11.43
N GLY A 190 5.89 1.97 -10.59
CA GLY A 190 6.93 2.94 -10.91
C GLY A 190 6.47 4.39 -10.75
N ASP A 191 5.30 4.64 -10.16
CA ASP A 191 4.72 5.97 -9.99
C ASP A 191 5.52 6.95 -9.11
N PRO A 192 6.47 6.52 -8.22
CA PRO A 192 7.33 7.46 -7.51
C PRO A 192 8.42 8.10 -8.39
N ASP A 193 8.68 7.59 -9.60
CA ASP A 193 9.63 8.24 -10.50
C ASP A 193 8.98 9.50 -11.12
N PRO A 194 9.48 10.73 -10.81
CA PRO A 194 8.90 11.97 -11.34
C PRO A 194 9.01 12.07 -12.86
N ARG A 195 9.88 11.28 -13.49
CA ARG A 195 10.09 11.25 -14.95
C ARG A 195 9.09 10.35 -15.67
N ILE A 196 8.32 9.52 -14.92
CA ILE A 196 7.34 8.62 -15.55
C ILE A 196 6.21 9.44 -16.17
N SER A 197 5.81 9.13 -17.40
CA SER A 197 4.63 9.72 -18.00
C SER A 197 3.36 8.93 -17.62
N ALA A 198 2.21 9.62 -17.58
CA ALA A 198 0.93 8.95 -17.35
C ALA A 198 0.68 7.84 -18.39
N LYS A 199 1.05 8.08 -19.66
CA LYS A 199 0.94 7.08 -20.73
C LYS A 199 1.74 5.82 -20.38
N ARG A 200 3.01 5.98 -19.97
CA ARG A 200 3.88 4.85 -19.62
C ARG A 200 3.34 4.08 -18.42
N LEU A 201 2.85 4.80 -17.39
CA LEU A 201 2.25 4.20 -16.21
C LEU A 201 1.00 3.37 -16.58
N ILE A 202 0.11 3.92 -17.42
CA ILE A 202 -1.08 3.23 -17.93
C ILE A 202 -0.71 1.94 -18.67
N GLU A 203 0.21 2.03 -19.62
CA GLU A 203 0.65 0.88 -20.43
C GLU A 203 1.28 -0.17 -19.55
N TYR A 204 2.26 0.23 -18.72
CA TYR A 204 3.01 -0.70 -17.88
C TYR A 204 2.10 -1.47 -16.91
N VAL A 205 1.31 -0.77 -16.10
CA VAL A 205 0.42 -1.45 -15.14
C VAL A 205 -0.60 -2.32 -15.85
N SER A 206 -1.23 -1.81 -16.92
CA SER A 206 -2.26 -2.57 -17.63
C SER A 206 -1.73 -3.80 -18.33
N ASP A 207 -0.48 -3.78 -18.82
CA ASP A 207 0.07 -4.89 -19.61
C ASP A 207 0.83 -5.90 -18.76
N GLN A 208 1.43 -5.47 -17.65
CA GLN A 208 2.16 -6.37 -16.75
C GLN A 208 1.27 -7.06 -15.71
N ALA A 209 0.09 -6.49 -15.41
CA ALA A 209 -0.83 -7.08 -14.45
C ALA A 209 -1.30 -8.47 -14.89
N LYS A 210 -1.28 -9.41 -13.94
CA LYS A 210 -1.65 -10.82 -14.10
C LYS A 210 -2.78 -11.18 -13.14
N ASN A 211 -3.39 -12.34 -13.36
CA ASN A 211 -4.35 -12.88 -12.38
C ASN A 211 -3.71 -12.89 -10.99
N GLY A 212 -4.38 -12.36 -10.01
CA GLY A 212 -3.91 -12.30 -8.63
C GLY A 212 -2.85 -11.24 -8.34
N SER A 213 -2.54 -10.33 -9.28
CA SER A 213 -1.56 -9.27 -9.00
C SER A 213 -2.00 -8.35 -7.86
N ILE A 214 -1.01 -7.98 -7.05
CA ILE A 214 -1.08 -6.88 -6.09
C ILE A 214 -0.20 -5.77 -6.68
N VAL A 215 -0.83 -4.64 -7.00
CA VAL A 215 -0.16 -3.49 -7.62
C VAL A 215 0.07 -2.43 -6.58
N VAL A 216 1.31 -1.97 -6.41
CA VAL A 216 1.61 -0.83 -5.52
C VAL A 216 1.65 0.47 -6.30
N MET A 217 0.96 1.47 -5.75
CA MET A 217 0.93 2.87 -6.16
C MET A 217 0.95 3.75 -4.90
N HIS A 218 0.98 5.07 -5.07
CA HIS A 218 1.02 6.04 -3.97
C HIS A 218 -0.10 7.08 -4.08
N MET A 219 -0.54 7.58 -2.92
CA MET A 219 -1.59 8.60 -2.82
C MET A 219 -1.23 9.76 -1.88
N ASN A 220 0.07 9.94 -1.62
CA ASN A 220 0.63 10.96 -0.72
C ASN A 220 1.47 12.01 -1.46
N GLY A 221 1.18 12.25 -2.74
CA GLY A 221 1.95 13.15 -3.60
C GLY A 221 3.18 12.52 -4.24
N ARG A 222 3.61 11.34 -3.81
CA ARG A 222 4.73 10.60 -4.44
C ARG A 222 4.32 9.86 -5.71
N GLY A 223 3.04 9.66 -5.92
CA GLY A 223 2.50 9.09 -7.16
C GLY A 223 2.36 10.15 -8.23
N TRP A 224 3.47 10.68 -8.77
CA TRP A 224 3.53 11.87 -9.64
C TRP A 224 2.51 11.90 -10.78
N LYS A 225 2.14 10.74 -11.32
CA LYS A 225 1.18 10.61 -12.42
C LYS A 225 0.06 9.63 -12.12
N THR A 226 -0.10 9.24 -10.87
CA THR A 226 -1.11 8.26 -10.44
C THR A 226 -2.52 8.80 -10.70
N ALA A 227 -2.81 10.03 -10.29
CA ALA A 227 -4.11 10.66 -10.53
C ALA A 227 -4.47 10.71 -12.02
N ASP A 228 -3.51 11.10 -12.87
CA ASP A 228 -3.72 11.19 -14.33
C ASP A 228 -3.92 9.81 -14.98
N ALA A 229 -3.24 8.80 -14.46
CA ALA A 229 -3.21 7.46 -15.07
C ALA A 229 -4.35 6.54 -14.59
N LEU A 230 -4.73 6.64 -13.31
CA LEU A 230 -5.60 5.69 -12.63
C LEU A 230 -6.93 5.44 -13.34
N PRO A 231 -7.67 6.45 -13.84
CA PRO A 231 -8.93 6.20 -14.55
C PRO A 231 -8.75 5.26 -15.76
N ARG A 232 -7.67 5.48 -16.52
CA ARG A 232 -7.35 4.65 -17.69
C ARG A 232 -6.86 3.26 -17.31
N ILE A 233 -6.08 3.12 -16.24
CA ILE A 233 -5.66 1.82 -15.70
C ILE A 233 -6.88 1.00 -15.33
N VAL A 234 -7.81 1.55 -14.55
CA VAL A 234 -9.06 0.89 -14.13
C VAL A 234 -9.87 0.42 -15.34
N LEU A 235 -10.09 1.31 -16.32
CA LEU A 235 -10.85 0.97 -17.53
C LEU A 235 -10.19 -0.16 -18.34
N ARG A 236 -8.85 -0.11 -18.52
CA ARG A 236 -8.12 -1.15 -19.26
C ARG A 236 -8.15 -2.50 -18.55
N LEU A 237 -7.95 -2.52 -17.22
CA LEU A 237 -8.01 -3.74 -16.44
C LEU A 237 -9.41 -4.37 -16.48
N ARG A 238 -10.47 -3.57 -16.33
CA ARG A 238 -11.85 -4.02 -16.47
C ARG A 238 -12.16 -4.54 -17.87
N LYS A 239 -11.67 -3.85 -18.92
CA LYS A 239 -11.81 -4.31 -20.32
C LYS A 239 -11.11 -5.65 -20.57
N LYS A 240 -9.98 -5.91 -19.88
CA LYS A 240 -9.30 -7.22 -19.90
C LYS A 240 -10.05 -8.31 -19.08
N GLY A 241 -11.18 -7.97 -18.45
CA GLY A 241 -12.04 -8.87 -17.67
C GLY A 241 -11.57 -9.08 -16.23
N TYR A 242 -10.70 -8.21 -15.70
CA TYR A 242 -10.31 -8.27 -14.30
C TYR A 242 -11.38 -7.68 -13.38
N LYS A 243 -11.69 -8.39 -12.29
CA LYS A 243 -12.40 -7.84 -11.14
C LYS A 243 -11.36 -7.18 -10.22
N LEU A 244 -11.53 -5.89 -9.94
CA LEU A 244 -10.75 -5.18 -8.94
C LEU A 244 -11.32 -5.48 -7.56
N VAL A 245 -10.45 -5.79 -6.60
CA VAL A 245 -10.80 -6.25 -5.25
C VAL A 245 -9.80 -5.71 -4.23
N THR A 246 -10.15 -5.73 -2.94
CA THR A 246 -9.17 -5.50 -1.86
C THR A 246 -8.20 -6.67 -1.73
N VAL A 247 -7.11 -6.51 -0.99
CA VAL A 247 -6.15 -7.60 -0.73
C VAL A 247 -6.84 -8.75 0.02
N SER A 248 -7.63 -8.45 1.05
CA SER A 248 -8.34 -9.49 1.78
C SER A 248 -9.32 -10.27 0.88
N GLU A 249 -10.10 -9.59 0.02
CA GLU A 249 -10.97 -10.27 -0.95
C GLU A 249 -10.16 -11.09 -1.98
N LEU A 250 -8.99 -10.58 -2.41
CA LEU A 250 -8.09 -11.30 -3.32
C LEU A 250 -7.65 -12.64 -2.72
N LEU A 251 -7.31 -12.63 -1.43
CA LEU A 251 -6.83 -13.79 -0.68
C LEU A 251 -7.97 -14.69 -0.17
N GLY A 252 -9.23 -14.25 -0.27
CA GLY A 252 -10.39 -14.96 0.28
C GLY A 252 -10.46 -14.90 1.80
N ARG A 253 -9.95 -13.82 2.39
CA ARG A 253 -9.97 -13.56 3.84
C ARG A 253 -11.04 -12.53 4.17
N PRO A 254 -11.68 -12.59 5.35
CA PRO A 254 -12.57 -11.53 5.79
C PRO A 254 -11.77 -10.24 6.05
N GLN A 255 -12.35 -9.09 5.72
CA GLN A 255 -11.84 -7.81 6.20
C GLN A 255 -12.13 -7.68 7.70
N ALA A 256 -11.24 -7.01 8.45
CA ALA A 256 -11.53 -6.68 9.83
C ALA A 256 -12.82 -5.82 9.89
N PRO A 257 -13.84 -6.24 10.64
CA PRO A 257 -15.03 -5.43 10.81
C PRO A 257 -14.65 -4.13 11.55
N PRO A 258 -15.36 -3.02 11.32
CA PRO A 258 -15.25 -1.88 12.23
C PRO A 258 -15.60 -2.36 13.63
N VAL A 259 -14.76 -2.05 14.61
CA VAL A 259 -15.15 -2.21 16.00
C VAL A 259 -16.25 -1.18 16.22
N SER A 260 -17.41 -1.62 16.77
CA SER A 260 -18.50 -0.70 17.09
C SER A 260 -17.93 0.52 17.80
N ALA A 261 -18.12 1.70 17.23
CA ALA A 261 -17.62 2.95 17.78
C ALA A 261 -17.98 3.01 19.29
N GLY A 262 -16.97 3.14 20.13
CA GLY A 262 -17.16 3.62 21.47
C GLY A 262 -17.87 4.99 21.41
N PRO A 263 -18.54 5.43 22.48
CA PRO A 263 -19.31 6.65 22.46
C PRO A 263 -18.44 7.82 21.96
N ALA A 264 -18.94 8.52 20.97
CA ALA A 264 -18.33 9.75 20.47
C ALA A 264 -17.91 10.63 21.65
N LEU A 265 -16.68 11.13 21.62
CA LEU A 265 -16.24 12.17 22.54
C LEU A 265 -17.25 13.30 22.40
N LYS A 266 -18.03 13.53 23.46
CA LYS A 266 -18.90 14.70 23.56
C LYS A 266 -17.99 15.88 23.81
N ASP A 267 -18.18 16.92 22.98
CA ASP A 267 -17.57 18.24 23.12
C ASP A 267 -17.59 18.80 24.54
#